data_282881cd442bbae566196fbb3dd335fe
#
_entry.id   282881cd442bbae566196fbb3dd335fe
#
_cell.length_a   1.000
_cell.length_b   1.000
_cell.length_c   1.000
_cell.angle_alpha   90.00
_cell.angle_beta   90.00
_cell.angle_gamma   90.00
#
_symmetry.space_group_name_H-M   'P 1'
#
loop_
_entity.id
_entity.type
_entity.pdbx_description
1 polymer ?
#
loop_
_entity_poly.entity_id
_entity_poly.type
_entity_poly.pdbx_seq_one_letter_code
_entity_poly.pdbx_strand_id
1 'polypeptide(L)'
;LGMADARRFCRNHGIEGDDGELVVWLVQQHLTMSQVAQKQDTSDPEVIKRFAELVGTERRLTALYLLTVADIRGTSPKVWNTWKGKLLEDLYRATLAVLGGARPDAHSELESRQEEALALLRLETVPEGAQKALWDKLDVGYFLRHDAADIAWQTRVLYRYVETPTPIVRARPSPIGEALQVLVYVKDQPDL
;
A
#
# COMPACT_ATOMS: atom_id res chain seq x y z
N LEU A 1 -27.78 -4.16 -13.81
CA LEU A 1 -27.92 -5.00 -15.02
C LEU A 1 -26.93 -6.18 -14.95
N GLY A 2 -25.64 -6.00 -14.76
CA GLY A 2 -24.61 -7.05 -14.82
C GLY A 2 -24.79 -8.22 -13.85
N MET A 3 -25.29 -8.02 -12.61
CA MET A 3 -25.49 -9.10 -11.64
C MET A 3 -26.52 -10.15 -12.08
N ALA A 4 -27.62 -9.71 -12.72
CA ALA A 4 -28.65 -10.65 -13.21
C ALA A 4 -28.10 -11.50 -14.37
N ASP A 5 -27.32 -10.87 -15.24
CA ASP A 5 -26.65 -11.55 -16.34
C ASP A 5 -25.58 -12.54 -15.85
N ALA A 6 -24.79 -12.12 -14.83
CA ALA A 6 -23.79 -12.99 -14.19
C ALA A 6 -24.46 -14.24 -13.54
N ARG A 7 -25.56 -14.07 -12.81
CA ARG A 7 -26.32 -15.19 -12.24
C ARG A 7 -26.85 -16.14 -13.33
N ARG A 8 -27.38 -15.58 -14.43
CA ARG A 8 -27.86 -16.40 -15.56
C ARG A 8 -26.71 -17.15 -16.21
N PHE A 9 -25.57 -16.50 -16.42
CA PHE A 9 -24.36 -17.13 -16.94
C PHE A 9 -23.89 -18.27 -16.04
N CYS A 10 -23.77 -18.04 -14.74
CA CYS A 10 -23.34 -19.08 -13.79
C CYS A 10 -24.26 -20.32 -13.85
N ARG A 11 -25.57 -20.12 -13.79
CA ARG A 11 -26.55 -21.26 -13.92
C ARG A 11 -26.39 -22.00 -15.23
N ASN A 12 -26.25 -21.32 -16.35
CA ASN A 12 -26.13 -21.94 -17.66
C ASN A 12 -24.83 -22.74 -17.83
N HIS A 13 -23.82 -22.46 -17.03
CA HIS A 13 -22.50 -23.12 -17.10
C HIS A 13 -22.22 -24.01 -15.89
N GLY A 14 -23.21 -24.29 -15.05
CA GLY A 14 -23.06 -25.16 -13.88
C GLY A 14 -22.11 -24.59 -12.81
N ILE A 15 -21.93 -23.25 -12.75
CA ILE A 15 -21.16 -22.60 -11.72
C ILE A 15 -22.13 -22.28 -10.57
N GLU A 16 -22.10 -23.11 -9.52
CA GLU A 16 -23.04 -23.05 -8.41
C GLU A 16 -22.36 -22.76 -7.06
N GLY A 17 -23.16 -22.57 -6.03
CA GLY A 17 -22.69 -22.33 -4.67
C GLY A 17 -21.79 -21.11 -4.54
N ASP A 18 -20.75 -21.23 -3.72
CA ASP A 18 -19.82 -20.15 -3.40
C ASP A 18 -19.08 -19.57 -4.63
N ASP A 19 -18.85 -20.38 -5.65
CA ASP A 19 -18.21 -19.94 -6.89
C ASP A 19 -19.13 -19.03 -7.70
N GLY A 20 -20.40 -19.43 -7.84
CA GLY A 20 -21.40 -18.60 -8.50
C GLY A 20 -21.65 -17.27 -7.79
N GLU A 21 -21.72 -17.31 -6.46
CA GLU A 21 -21.85 -16.10 -5.65
C GLU A 21 -20.62 -15.19 -5.76
N LEU A 22 -19.42 -15.77 -5.80
CA LEU A 22 -18.19 -15.01 -6.00
C LEU A 22 -18.20 -14.26 -7.34
N VAL A 23 -18.58 -14.95 -8.43
CA VAL A 23 -18.66 -14.31 -9.76
C VAL A 23 -19.64 -13.14 -9.77
N VAL A 24 -20.83 -13.32 -9.19
CA VAL A 24 -21.86 -12.26 -9.11
C VAL A 24 -21.36 -11.08 -8.28
N TRP A 25 -20.72 -11.35 -7.14
CA TRP A 25 -20.14 -10.34 -6.27
C TRP A 25 -19.00 -9.58 -6.96
N LEU A 26 -18.13 -10.25 -7.70
CA LEU A 26 -17.06 -9.64 -8.48
C LEU A 26 -17.61 -8.68 -9.54
N VAL A 27 -18.65 -9.08 -10.27
CA VAL A 27 -19.33 -8.20 -11.24
C VAL A 27 -19.90 -6.95 -10.56
N GLN A 28 -20.42 -7.09 -9.34
CA GLN A 28 -20.93 -5.97 -8.57
C GLN A 28 -19.81 -5.03 -8.11
N GLN A 29 -18.68 -5.57 -7.68
CA GLN A 29 -17.61 -4.83 -7.00
C GLN A 29 -16.39 -4.51 -7.87
N HIS A 30 -16.42 -4.83 -9.19
CA HIS A 30 -15.23 -4.77 -10.06
C HIS A 30 -14.50 -3.41 -10.07
N LEU A 31 -15.21 -2.29 -9.85
CA LEU A 31 -14.61 -0.95 -9.79
C LEU A 31 -14.19 -0.52 -8.38
N THR A 32 -14.65 -1.22 -7.34
CA THR A 32 -14.52 -0.75 -5.95
C THR A 32 -13.06 -0.65 -5.52
N MET A 33 -12.25 -1.69 -5.77
CA MET A 33 -10.83 -1.68 -5.36
C MET A 33 -10.05 -0.55 -6.06
N SER A 34 -10.28 -0.35 -7.35
CA SER A 34 -9.67 0.73 -8.11
C SER A 34 -10.07 2.12 -7.59
N GLN A 35 -11.33 2.29 -7.19
CA GLN A 35 -11.84 3.54 -6.62
C GLN A 35 -11.25 3.82 -5.24
N VAL A 36 -11.17 2.83 -4.35
CA VAL A 36 -10.57 2.98 -3.03
C VAL A 36 -9.09 3.31 -3.17
N ALA A 37 -8.33 2.53 -3.94
CA ALA A 37 -6.90 2.72 -4.11
C ALA A 37 -6.50 4.08 -4.70
N GLN A 38 -7.33 4.66 -5.58
CA GLN A 38 -6.99 5.89 -6.30
C GLN A 38 -7.63 7.16 -5.73
N LYS A 39 -8.69 7.05 -4.92
CA LYS A 39 -9.49 8.19 -4.47
C LYS A 39 -9.61 8.34 -2.96
N GLN A 40 -9.15 7.35 -2.19
CA GLN A 40 -9.20 7.39 -0.74
C GLN A 40 -7.78 7.32 -0.17
N ASP A 41 -7.63 7.84 1.03
CA ASP A 41 -6.36 7.72 1.76
C ASP A 41 -6.23 6.29 2.32
N THR A 42 -5.46 5.46 1.62
CA THR A 42 -5.20 4.07 2.04
C THR A 42 -4.23 3.96 3.23
N SER A 43 -3.73 5.08 3.73
CA SER A 43 -2.99 5.12 5.00
C SER A 43 -3.90 5.29 6.21
N ASP A 44 -5.18 5.66 6.00
CA ASP A 44 -6.19 5.74 7.06
C ASP A 44 -6.68 4.32 7.41
N PRO A 45 -6.47 3.85 8.66
CA PRO A 45 -6.93 2.54 9.12
C PRO A 45 -8.44 2.33 8.99
N GLU A 46 -9.26 3.39 9.09
CA GLU A 46 -10.70 3.30 8.94
C GLU A 46 -11.12 3.04 7.48
N VAL A 47 -10.35 3.53 6.52
CA VAL A 47 -10.56 3.21 5.09
C VAL A 47 -10.29 1.73 4.85
N ILE A 48 -9.16 1.21 5.35
CA ILE A 48 -8.80 -0.20 5.22
C ILE A 48 -9.82 -1.10 5.91
N LYS A 49 -10.25 -0.74 7.12
CA LYS A 49 -11.25 -1.50 7.87
C LYS A 49 -12.60 -1.58 7.12
N ARG A 50 -13.11 -0.47 6.64
CA ARG A 50 -14.35 -0.44 5.83
C ARG A 50 -14.23 -1.26 4.56
N PHE A 51 -13.07 -1.20 3.90
CA PHE A 51 -12.84 -2.01 2.71
C PHE A 51 -12.74 -3.51 3.05
N ALA A 52 -12.08 -3.88 4.15
CA ALA A 52 -12.03 -5.25 4.65
C ALA A 52 -13.43 -5.79 5.01
N GLU A 53 -14.27 -5.00 5.68
CA GLU A 53 -15.65 -5.36 5.99
C GLU A 53 -16.49 -5.60 4.72
N LEU A 54 -16.32 -4.77 3.69
CA LEU A 54 -17.00 -4.94 2.40
C LEU A 54 -16.57 -6.23 1.69
N VAL A 55 -15.28 -6.50 1.69
CA VAL A 55 -14.70 -7.69 1.02
C VAL A 55 -15.02 -8.97 1.79
N GLY A 56 -14.86 -8.95 3.10
CA GLY A 56 -15.25 -10.00 4.06
C GLY A 56 -14.37 -11.23 4.11
N THR A 57 -13.72 -11.64 3.00
CA THR A 57 -12.87 -12.85 2.96
C THR A 57 -11.63 -12.64 2.10
N GLU A 58 -10.54 -13.34 2.44
CA GLU A 58 -9.31 -13.37 1.64
C GLU A 58 -9.57 -13.82 0.19
N ARG A 59 -10.44 -14.82 0.00
CA ARG A 59 -10.80 -15.30 -1.33
C ARG A 59 -11.41 -14.20 -2.19
N ARG A 60 -12.35 -13.42 -1.65
CA ARG A 60 -12.95 -12.28 -2.36
C ARG A 60 -11.92 -11.17 -2.62
N LEU A 61 -11.05 -10.90 -1.66
CA LEU A 61 -9.99 -9.91 -1.80
C LEU A 61 -9.04 -10.27 -2.95
N THR A 62 -8.54 -11.50 -2.96
CA THR A 62 -7.61 -11.98 -3.99
C THR A 62 -8.26 -11.98 -5.37
N ALA A 63 -9.50 -12.48 -5.47
CA ALA A 63 -10.24 -12.49 -6.74
C ALA A 63 -10.51 -11.06 -7.26
N LEU A 64 -10.88 -10.13 -6.38
CA LEU A 64 -11.11 -8.73 -6.73
C LEU A 64 -9.81 -8.03 -7.17
N TYR A 65 -8.70 -8.29 -6.49
CA TYR A 65 -7.39 -7.76 -6.88
C TYR A 65 -6.99 -8.22 -8.28
N LEU A 66 -7.07 -9.53 -8.55
CA LEU A 66 -6.74 -10.10 -9.86
C LEU A 66 -7.66 -9.54 -10.97
N LEU A 67 -8.95 -9.46 -10.70
CA LEU A 67 -9.92 -8.88 -11.64
C LEU A 67 -9.61 -7.41 -11.91
N THR A 68 -9.33 -6.61 -10.88
CA THR A 68 -9.03 -5.18 -11.03
C THR A 68 -7.75 -4.96 -11.85
N VAL A 69 -6.70 -5.74 -11.60
CA VAL A 69 -5.45 -5.69 -12.38
C VAL A 69 -5.72 -6.07 -13.85
N ALA A 70 -6.46 -7.15 -14.08
CA ALA A 70 -6.79 -7.62 -15.43
C ALA A 70 -7.64 -6.59 -16.20
N ASP A 71 -8.65 -6.00 -15.54
CA ASP A 71 -9.53 -4.99 -16.13
C ASP A 71 -8.77 -3.74 -16.55
N ILE A 72 -7.95 -3.18 -15.65
CA ILE A 72 -7.14 -1.98 -15.95
C ILE A 72 -6.16 -2.26 -17.09
N ARG A 73 -5.46 -3.41 -17.07
CA ARG A 73 -4.50 -3.77 -18.11
C ARG A 73 -5.16 -4.10 -19.44
N GLY A 74 -6.36 -4.69 -19.40
CA GLY A 74 -7.13 -5.04 -20.59
C GLY A 74 -7.80 -3.84 -21.25
N THR A 75 -8.19 -2.83 -20.48
CA THR A 75 -8.85 -1.62 -21.01
C THR A 75 -7.91 -0.80 -21.89
N SER A 76 -6.68 -0.56 -21.44
CA SER A 76 -5.64 0.12 -22.24
C SER A 76 -4.26 -0.07 -21.63
N PRO A 77 -3.24 -0.44 -22.42
CA PRO A 77 -1.85 -0.50 -21.96
C PRO A 77 -1.33 0.82 -21.38
N LYS A 78 -1.89 1.96 -21.83
CA LYS A 78 -1.51 3.30 -21.36
C LYS A 78 -2.09 3.66 -19.99
N VAL A 79 -3.13 2.95 -19.55
CA VAL A 79 -3.79 3.23 -18.28
C VAL A 79 -3.07 2.55 -17.10
N TRP A 80 -2.35 1.45 -17.36
CA TRP A 80 -1.53 0.78 -16.37
C TRP A 80 -0.16 1.46 -16.24
N ASN A 81 0.26 1.72 -15.01
CA ASN A 81 1.61 2.15 -14.67
C ASN A 81 2.03 1.58 -13.32
N THR A 82 3.33 1.65 -13.03
CA THR A 82 3.92 1.11 -11.79
C THR A 82 3.30 1.71 -10.53
N TRP A 83 2.97 3.00 -10.55
CA TRP A 83 2.34 3.69 -9.43
C TRP A 83 0.96 3.12 -9.11
N LYS A 84 0.10 2.90 -10.11
CA LYS A 84 -1.21 2.26 -9.90
C LYS A 84 -1.08 0.83 -9.39
N GLY A 85 -0.10 0.08 -9.93
CA GLY A 85 0.20 -1.26 -9.45
C GLY A 85 0.55 -1.25 -7.96
N LYS A 86 1.39 -0.31 -7.54
CA LYS A 86 1.79 -0.16 -6.14
C LYS A 86 0.61 0.19 -5.24
N LEU A 87 -0.24 1.14 -5.62
CA LEU A 87 -1.45 1.50 -4.85
C LEU A 87 -2.39 0.31 -4.63
N LEU A 88 -2.62 -0.49 -5.67
CA LEU A 88 -3.47 -1.68 -5.58
C LEU A 88 -2.84 -2.76 -4.69
N GLU A 89 -1.53 -2.96 -4.80
CA GLU A 89 -0.78 -3.92 -3.97
C GLU A 89 -0.79 -3.51 -2.50
N ASP A 90 -0.56 -2.24 -2.20
CA ASP A 90 -0.57 -1.71 -0.83
C ASP A 90 -1.96 -1.86 -0.19
N LEU A 91 -3.03 -1.53 -0.92
CA LEU A 91 -4.40 -1.74 -0.46
C LEU A 91 -4.68 -3.24 -0.23
N TYR A 92 -4.23 -4.12 -1.14
CA TYR A 92 -4.39 -5.57 -1.00
C TYR A 92 -3.73 -6.08 0.29
N ARG A 93 -2.46 -5.73 0.50
CA ARG A 93 -1.68 -6.19 1.66
C ARG A 93 -2.27 -5.68 2.97
N ALA A 94 -2.60 -4.39 3.04
CA ALA A 94 -3.22 -3.80 4.22
C ALA A 94 -4.56 -4.46 4.57
N THR A 95 -5.40 -4.73 3.56
CA THR A 95 -6.69 -5.38 3.75
C THR A 95 -6.53 -6.85 4.14
N LEU A 96 -5.58 -7.57 3.54
CA LEU A 96 -5.28 -8.96 3.87
C LEU A 96 -4.87 -9.10 5.35
N ALA A 97 -4.05 -8.19 5.86
CA ALA A 97 -3.66 -8.14 7.26
C ALA A 97 -4.87 -8.00 8.20
N VAL A 98 -5.86 -7.21 7.84
CA VAL A 98 -7.11 -7.06 8.62
C VAL A 98 -7.97 -8.31 8.55
N LEU A 99 -8.12 -8.93 7.36
CA LEU A 99 -8.98 -10.11 7.15
C LEU A 99 -8.40 -11.38 7.77
N GLY A 100 -7.08 -11.53 7.80
CA GLY A 100 -6.43 -12.73 8.32
C GLY A 100 -6.56 -12.92 9.83
N GLY A 101 -7.15 -11.95 10.55
CA GLY A 101 -7.20 -12.00 12.03
C GLY A 101 -5.80 -12.05 12.66
N ALA A 102 -4.78 -12.25 11.84
CA ALA A 102 -3.45 -11.82 12.14
C ALA A 102 -3.50 -10.29 11.96
N ARG A 103 -3.58 -9.58 13.04
CA ARG A 103 -2.67 -8.46 13.14
C ARG A 103 -1.30 -9.12 12.88
N PRO A 104 -0.56 -8.86 11.80
CA PRO A 104 0.84 -8.81 11.96
C PRO A 104 0.93 -7.92 13.18
N ASP A 105 1.58 -8.38 14.20
CA ASP A 105 1.83 -7.53 15.34
C ASP A 105 2.45 -6.29 14.68
N ALA A 106 1.67 -5.20 14.60
CA ALA A 106 2.16 -3.99 13.90
C ALA A 106 3.49 -3.58 14.53
N HIS A 107 3.71 -4.03 15.75
CA HIS A 107 4.94 -3.95 16.48
C HIS A 107 6.02 -4.88 15.90
N SER A 108 5.73 -6.12 15.59
CA SER A 108 6.69 -7.07 14.99
C SER A 108 7.07 -6.67 13.55
N GLU A 109 6.13 -6.19 12.76
CA GLU A 109 6.42 -5.68 11.42
C GLU A 109 7.21 -4.36 11.46
N LEU A 110 6.88 -3.48 12.40
CA LEU A 110 7.65 -2.27 12.70
C LEU A 110 9.07 -2.60 13.08
N GLU A 111 9.26 -3.51 14.05
CA GLU A 111 10.58 -3.92 14.50
C GLU A 111 11.39 -4.54 13.37
N SER A 112 10.82 -5.44 12.58
CA SER A 112 11.48 -6.05 11.42
C SER A 112 11.94 -5.00 10.40
N ARG A 113 11.07 -4.03 10.07
CA ARG A 113 11.40 -2.94 9.15
C ARG A 113 12.50 -2.04 9.68
N GLN A 114 12.44 -1.72 10.97
CA GLN A 114 13.48 -0.92 11.62
C GLN A 114 14.82 -1.65 11.69
N GLU A 115 14.83 -2.94 11.99
CA GLU A 115 16.05 -3.77 12.01
C GLU A 115 16.68 -3.87 10.62
N GLU A 116 15.90 -4.13 9.58
CA GLU A 116 16.36 -4.16 8.19
C GLU A 116 16.94 -2.81 7.76
N ALA A 117 16.26 -1.71 8.08
CA ALA A 117 16.75 -0.36 7.78
C ALA A 117 18.05 -0.03 8.53
N LEU A 118 18.17 -0.45 9.81
CA LEU A 118 19.39 -0.30 10.58
C LEU A 118 20.56 -1.10 9.98
N ALA A 119 20.30 -2.31 9.49
CA ALA A 119 21.32 -3.10 8.80
C ALA A 119 21.86 -2.38 7.55
N LEU A 120 20.98 -1.75 6.76
CA LEU A 120 21.37 -0.94 5.59
C LEU A 120 22.16 0.31 6.01
N LEU A 121 21.73 1.03 7.07
CA LEU A 121 22.42 2.21 7.56
C LEU A 121 23.85 1.89 8.04
N ARG A 122 24.08 0.74 8.64
CA ARG A 122 25.42 0.27 9.03
C ARG A 122 26.34 0.09 7.83
N LEU A 123 25.82 -0.41 6.71
CA LEU A 123 26.57 -0.54 5.45
C LEU A 123 26.93 0.82 4.83
N GLU A 124 26.12 1.86 5.10
CA GLU A 124 26.29 3.21 4.56
C GLU A 124 27.07 4.17 5.50
N THR A 125 27.76 3.65 6.51
CA THR A 125 28.60 4.43 7.43
C THR A 125 27.86 5.50 8.24
N VAL A 126 26.58 5.34 8.49
CA VAL A 126 25.82 6.22 9.40
C VAL A 126 26.18 5.85 10.84
N PRO A 127 26.51 6.83 11.70
CA PRO A 127 26.87 6.51 13.09
C PRO A 127 25.76 5.77 13.82
N GLU A 128 26.14 4.83 14.67
CA GLU A 128 25.18 4.06 15.48
C GLU A 128 24.36 5.00 16.37
N GLY A 129 23.04 4.81 16.37
CA GLY A 129 22.12 5.64 17.14
C GLY A 129 21.76 6.99 16.51
N ALA A 130 22.39 7.37 15.39
CA ALA A 130 22.11 8.65 14.71
C ALA A 130 20.67 8.80 14.22
N GLN A 131 19.98 7.67 13.97
CA GLN A 131 18.59 7.64 13.53
C GLN A 131 17.59 8.03 14.63
N LYS A 132 17.95 7.88 15.93
CA LYS A 132 16.99 7.97 17.04
C LYS A 132 16.22 9.28 17.05
N ALA A 133 16.92 10.41 16.97
CA ALA A 133 16.27 11.74 17.02
C ALA A 133 15.26 11.95 15.89
N LEU A 134 15.45 11.32 14.73
CA LEU A 134 14.52 11.35 13.61
C LEU A 134 13.36 10.36 13.85
N TRP A 135 13.67 9.11 14.19
CA TRP A 135 12.66 8.06 14.32
C TRP A 135 11.71 8.28 15.50
N ASP A 136 12.16 8.93 16.57
CA ASP A 136 11.31 9.32 17.71
C ASP A 136 10.21 10.32 17.34
N LYS A 137 10.34 11.00 16.17
CA LYS A 137 9.35 11.94 15.63
C LYS A 137 8.44 11.34 14.57
N LEU A 138 8.73 10.14 14.13
CA LEU A 138 7.97 9.45 13.09
C LEU A 138 6.94 8.50 13.73
N ASP A 139 5.76 8.46 13.15
CA ASP A 139 4.71 7.55 13.60
C ASP A 139 4.92 6.11 13.06
N VAL A 140 4.19 5.16 13.64
CA VAL A 140 4.20 3.76 13.20
C VAL A 140 3.77 3.64 11.73
N GLY A 141 2.83 4.49 11.29
CA GLY A 141 2.35 4.51 9.92
C GLY A 141 3.44 4.86 8.91
N TYR A 142 4.40 5.70 9.27
CA TYR A 142 5.57 5.96 8.43
C TYR A 142 6.34 4.68 8.11
N PHE A 143 6.68 3.90 9.13
CA PHE A 143 7.47 2.67 8.96
C PHE A 143 6.71 1.58 8.20
N LEU A 144 5.40 1.51 8.37
CA LEU A 144 4.57 0.54 7.65
C LEU A 144 4.33 0.90 6.18
N ARG A 145 4.43 2.20 5.83
CA ARG A 145 4.27 2.68 4.43
C ARG A 145 5.53 2.58 3.58
N HIS A 146 6.72 2.59 4.21
CA HIS A 146 7.99 2.61 3.51
C HIS A 146 8.70 1.26 3.65
N ASP A 147 9.42 0.85 2.61
CA ASP A 147 10.32 -0.29 2.73
C ASP A 147 11.63 0.07 3.46
N ALA A 148 12.39 -0.93 3.89
CA ALA A 148 13.60 -0.73 4.66
C ALA A 148 14.67 0.10 3.92
N ALA A 149 14.74 -0.02 2.58
CA ALA A 149 15.68 0.74 1.76
C ALA A 149 15.28 2.22 1.65
N ASP A 150 13.98 2.51 1.59
CA ASP A 150 13.46 3.88 1.64
C ASP A 150 13.72 4.51 3.01
N ILE A 151 13.43 3.79 4.10
CA ILE A 151 13.67 4.26 5.47
C ILE A 151 15.16 4.55 5.67
N ALA A 152 16.05 3.66 5.24
CA ALA A 152 17.48 3.85 5.36
C ALA A 152 17.96 5.07 4.56
N TRP A 153 17.53 5.21 3.30
CA TRP A 153 17.87 6.37 2.46
C TRP A 153 17.38 7.69 3.07
N GLN A 154 16.13 7.76 3.47
CA GLN A 154 15.56 8.96 4.09
C GLN A 154 16.28 9.30 5.40
N THR A 155 16.54 8.31 6.24
CA THR A 155 17.27 8.47 7.50
C THR A 155 18.68 9.02 7.25
N ARG A 156 19.43 8.46 6.31
CA ARG A 156 20.76 8.92 5.93
C ARG A 156 20.78 10.38 5.49
N VAL A 157 19.75 10.81 4.78
CA VAL A 157 19.63 12.18 4.31
C VAL A 157 19.29 13.13 5.45
N LEU A 158 18.44 12.69 6.40
CA LEU A 158 17.78 13.59 7.35
C LEU A 158 18.37 13.59 8.77
N TYR A 159 19.12 12.55 9.19
CA TYR A 159 19.52 12.40 10.60
C TYR A 159 20.28 13.61 11.20
N ARG A 160 20.92 14.42 10.36
CA ARG A 160 21.62 15.65 10.76
C ARG A 160 20.74 16.90 10.73
N TYR A 161 19.54 16.78 10.19
CA TYR A 161 18.67 17.93 9.88
C TYR A 161 17.32 17.88 10.59
N VAL A 162 17.19 17.07 11.64
CA VAL A 162 15.91 16.82 12.31
C VAL A 162 15.22 18.09 12.82
N GLU A 163 16.01 19.09 13.25
CA GLU A 163 15.49 20.37 13.77
C GLU A 163 15.70 21.55 12.79
N THR A 164 15.98 21.26 11.52
CA THR A 164 16.22 22.35 10.57
C THR A 164 14.93 23.14 10.29
N PRO A 165 15.00 24.48 10.29
CA PRO A 165 13.89 25.31 9.85
C PRO A 165 13.80 25.39 8.31
N THR A 166 14.85 24.95 7.61
CA THR A 166 14.94 25.03 6.15
C THR A 166 14.45 23.75 5.53
N PRO A 167 13.57 23.81 4.52
CA PRO A 167 13.14 22.64 3.78
C PRO A 167 14.31 21.86 3.17
N ILE A 168 14.30 20.55 3.31
CA ILE A 168 15.26 19.65 2.67
C ILE A 168 14.57 18.94 1.52
N VAL A 169 15.09 19.10 0.32
CA VAL A 169 14.62 18.40 -0.87
C VAL A 169 15.76 17.55 -1.42
N ARG A 170 15.49 16.27 -1.63
CA ARG A 170 16.45 15.32 -2.23
C ARG A 170 15.73 14.44 -3.22
N ALA A 171 16.45 14.02 -4.24
CA ALA A 171 15.94 13.09 -5.23
C ALA A 171 16.95 11.97 -5.48
N ARG A 172 16.43 10.80 -5.81
CA ARG A 172 17.21 9.66 -6.30
C ARG A 172 16.46 8.96 -7.43
N PRO A 173 17.14 8.19 -8.30
CA PRO A 173 16.46 7.27 -9.20
C PRO A 173 15.60 6.30 -8.38
N SER A 174 14.38 6.05 -8.84
CA SER A 174 13.54 5.02 -8.23
C SER A 174 14.17 3.64 -8.43
N PRO A 175 14.19 2.76 -7.44
CA PRO A 175 14.61 1.38 -7.63
C PRO A 175 13.68 0.60 -8.58
N ILE A 176 12.50 1.13 -8.87
CA ILE A 176 11.48 0.50 -9.70
C ILE A 176 11.16 1.44 -10.89
N GLY A 177 11.61 1.05 -12.10
CA GLY A 177 11.32 1.76 -13.34
C GLY A 177 12.16 3.03 -13.57
N GLU A 178 11.79 3.82 -14.56
CA GLU A 178 12.47 5.06 -14.98
C GLU A 178 11.86 6.30 -14.29
N ALA A 179 11.69 6.26 -12.97
CA ALA A 179 11.10 7.37 -12.20
C ALA A 179 12.12 7.98 -11.23
N LEU A 180 11.84 9.20 -10.78
CA LEU A 180 12.57 9.84 -9.68
C LEU A 180 11.73 9.72 -8.41
N GLN A 181 12.36 9.30 -7.33
CA GLN A 181 11.83 9.38 -6.00
C GLN A 181 12.31 10.71 -5.37
N VAL A 182 11.36 11.53 -4.96
CA VAL A 182 11.65 12.85 -4.36
C VAL A 182 11.25 12.82 -2.88
N LEU A 183 12.18 13.18 -2.02
CA LEU A 183 11.99 13.39 -0.59
C LEU A 183 11.88 14.89 -0.33
N VAL A 184 10.79 15.31 0.32
CA VAL A 184 10.61 16.66 0.85
C VAL A 184 10.45 16.54 2.36
N TYR A 185 11.33 17.20 3.10
CA TYR A 185 11.26 17.28 4.56
C TYR A 185 11.13 18.74 4.95
N VAL A 186 10.05 19.06 5.64
CA VAL A 186 9.69 20.42 6.01
C VAL A 186 9.00 20.39 7.37
N LYS A 187 9.08 21.51 8.11
CA LYS A 187 8.30 21.66 9.33
C LYS A 187 6.81 21.66 8.99
N ASP A 188 6.04 20.86 9.70
CA ASP A 188 4.59 20.83 9.57
C ASP A 188 3.98 22.20 9.86
N GLN A 189 3.15 22.68 8.95
CA GLN A 189 2.46 23.97 9.04
C GLN A 189 1.02 23.79 8.55
N PRO A 190 0.05 24.51 9.12
CA PRO A 190 -1.30 24.54 8.57
C PRO A 190 -1.27 24.96 7.10
N ASP A 191 -2.02 24.26 6.25
CA ASP A 191 -2.18 24.53 4.82
C ASP A 191 -0.96 24.22 3.93
N LEU A 192 -0.11 23.28 4.34
CA LEU A 192 0.99 22.76 3.53
C LEU A 192 0.58 21.52 2.77
#